data_0ee5c0b5c83bcaa021f88455dec8080d
#
_entry.id   0ee5c0b5c83bcaa021f88455dec8080d
#
_cell.length_a   1.000
_cell.length_b   1.000
_cell.length_c   1.000
_cell.angle_alpha   90.00
_cell.angle_beta   90.00
_cell.angle_gamma   90.00
#
_symmetry.space_group_name_H-M   'P 1'
#
loop_
_entity.id
_entity.type
_entity.pdbx_description
1 polymer ?
#
loop_
_entity_poly.entity_id
_entity_poly.type
_entity_poly.pdbx_seq_one_letter_code
_entity_poly.pdbx_strand_id
1 'polypeptide(L)'
;MRYLLVVIVAVLFVSSVYAQVSLKINFNVDRQPLWGPTGYDHVEYYYLPDIEAYYNVPQQRFYYYEGGRWIGRSRLPSRYRDFDFYNSYKVVVNDRNPYRNHVTYRDRYASYKGRHDQQAIRDSRESRYFANKDHPEHSRWVK
;
A
#
# COMPACT_ATOMS: atom_id res chain seq x y z
N MET A 1 3.66 52.40 -35.81
CA MET A 1 2.48 51.94 -35.09
C MET A 1 1.99 50.54 -35.51
N ARG A 2 2.09 50.15 -36.78
CA ARG A 2 1.64 48.80 -37.22
C ARG A 2 2.42 47.62 -36.58
N TYR A 3 3.69 47.81 -36.28
CA TYR A 3 4.53 46.75 -35.66
C TYR A 3 4.36 46.64 -34.15
N LEU A 4 3.89 47.70 -33.47
CA LEU A 4 3.64 47.70 -32.04
C LEU A 4 2.40 46.83 -31.69
N LEU A 5 1.38 46.84 -32.55
CA LEU A 5 0.17 46.05 -32.41
C LEU A 5 0.45 44.52 -32.56
N VAL A 6 1.38 44.16 -33.46
CA VAL A 6 1.75 42.73 -33.67
C VAL A 6 2.51 42.16 -32.46
N VAL A 7 3.35 42.98 -31.80
CA VAL A 7 4.08 42.56 -30.61
C VAL A 7 3.15 42.39 -29.41
N ILE A 8 2.12 43.21 -29.26
CA ILE A 8 1.15 43.11 -28.16
C ILE A 8 0.27 41.86 -28.31
N VAL A 9 -0.11 41.48 -29.53
CA VAL A 9 -0.89 40.27 -29.78
C VAL A 9 -0.05 39.02 -29.54
N ALA A 10 1.26 39.03 -29.81
CA ALA A 10 2.13 37.86 -29.54
C ALA A 10 2.37 37.62 -28.04
N VAL A 11 2.30 38.63 -27.20
CA VAL A 11 2.48 38.50 -25.74
C VAL A 11 1.25 37.95 -25.06
N LEU A 12 0.06 38.07 -25.66
CA LEU A 12 -1.19 37.56 -25.08
C LEU A 12 -1.41 36.04 -25.31
N PHE A 13 -0.58 35.36 -26.11
CA PHE A 13 -0.66 33.91 -26.36
C PHE A 13 0.32 33.08 -25.54
N VAL A 14 0.99 33.65 -24.54
CA VAL A 14 1.64 32.86 -23.50
C VAL A 14 0.54 32.36 -22.54
N SER A 15 -0.35 31.55 -23.08
CA SER A 15 -1.26 30.77 -22.25
C SER A 15 -0.41 29.85 -21.38
N SER A 16 -0.37 30.18 -20.11
CA SER A 16 0.24 29.34 -19.09
C SER A 16 -0.35 27.93 -19.18
N VAL A 17 0.38 27.04 -19.81
CA VAL A 17 0.13 25.59 -19.67
C VAL A 17 0.54 25.25 -18.24
N TYR A 18 -0.34 25.51 -17.29
CA TYR A 18 -0.25 24.90 -16.00
C TYR A 18 -0.52 23.42 -16.25
N ALA A 19 0.54 22.63 -16.34
CA ALA A 19 0.45 21.20 -16.24
C ALA A 19 -0.18 20.92 -14.86
N GLN A 20 -1.47 20.63 -14.86
CA GLN A 20 -2.14 20.10 -13.68
C GLN A 20 -1.55 18.73 -13.44
N VAL A 21 -0.55 18.66 -12.58
CA VAL A 21 -0.10 17.40 -11.99
C VAL A 21 -1.26 16.93 -11.10
N SER A 22 -2.17 16.17 -11.68
CA SER A 22 -3.17 15.45 -10.91
C SER A 22 -2.45 14.36 -10.12
N LEU A 23 -2.08 14.67 -8.89
CA LEU A 23 -1.72 13.66 -7.91
C LEU A 23 -2.99 12.81 -7.68
N LYS A 24 -3.11 11.72 -8.43
CA LYS A 24 -4.09 10.68 -8.12
C LYS A 24 -3.61 10.00 -6.85
N ILE A 25 -4.06 10.48 -5.72
CA ILE A 25 -3.90 9.77 -4.45
C ILE A 25 -4.84 8.57 -4.55
N ASN A 26 -4.28 7.42 -4.85
CA ASN A 26 -5.04 6.17 -4.91
C ASN A 26 -5.19 5.64 -3.48
N PHE A 27 -6.27 6.01 -2.81
CA PHE A 27 -6.66 5.36 -1.56
C PHE A 27 -7.07 3.92 -1.86
N ASN A 28 -6.64 2.97 -1.01
CA ASN A 28 -7.04 1.56 -1.13
C ASN A 28 -7.40 0.92 0.21
N VAL A 29 -7.94 1.74 1.13
CA VAL A 29 -8.35 1.29 2.47
C VAL A 29 -9.35 0.15 2.41
N ASP A 30 -10.28 0.18 1.45
CA ASP A 30 -11.30 -0.84 1.21
C ASP A 30 -10.74 -2.20 0.76
N ARG A 31 -9.50 -2.23 0.24
CA ARG A 31 -8.80 -3.44 -0.23
C ARG A 31 -7.75 -3.96 0.74
N GLN A 32 -7.40 -3.17 1.74
CA GLN A 32 -6.44 -3.61 2.75
C GLN A 32 -7.04 -4.76 3.56
N PRO A 33 -6.32 -5.88 3.76
CA PRO A 33 -6.84 -6.99 4.53
C PRO A 33 -7.09 -6.57 5.98
N LEU A 34 -8.06 -7.19 6.65
CA LEU A 34 -8.45 -6.85 8.03
C LEU A 34 -7.31 -7.03 9.04
N TRP A 35 -6.33 -7.86 8.73
CA TRP A 35 -5.13 -8.04 9.55
C TRP A 35 -4.06 -6.97 9.30
N GLY A 36 -4.23 -6.11 8.29
CA GLY A 36 -3.32 -5.00 8.03
C GLY A 36 -3.32 -3.99 9.18
N PRO A 37 -2.23 -3.24 9.38
CA PRO A 37 -2.15 -2.23 10.41
C PRO A 37 -2.98 -1.00 10.05
N THR A 38 -3.52 -0.33 11.07
CA THR A 38 -4.19 0.97 10.92
C THR A 38 -3.19 2.09 10.62
N GLY A 39 -3.71 3.25 10.15
CA GLY A 39 -2.92 4.47 9.96
C GLY A 39 -2.47 4.73 8.52
N TYR A 40 -2.85 3.89 7.56
CA TYR A 40 -2.40 4.02 6.17
C TYR A 40 -3.59 4.14 5.20
N ASP A 41 -3.60 5.20 4.41
CA ASP A 41 -4.62 5.43 3.37
C ASP A 41 -4.32 4.66 2.09
N HIS A 42 -3.03 4.37 1.85
CA HIS A 42 -2.56 3.62 0.69
C HIS A 42 -1.45 2.64 1.07
N VAL A 43 -1.57 1.40 0.59
CA VAL A 43 -0.57 0.35 0.77
C VAL A 43 -0.41 -0.44 -0.52
N GLU A 44 0.81 -0.47 -1.07
CA GLU A 44 1.15 -1.39 -2.17
C GLU A 44 1.51 -2.77 -1.63
N TYR A 45 2.39 -2.82 -0.64
CA TYR A 45 2.84 -4.07 -0.03
C TYR A 45 2.89 -3.97 1.49
N TYR A 46 2.60 -5.07 2.14
CA TYR A 46 3.06 -5.35 3.49
C TYR A 46 4.27 -6.27 3.42
N TYR A 47 5.38 -5.89 4.04
CA TYR A 47 6.47 -6.79 4.37
C TYR A 47 6.18 -7.45 5.73
N LEU A 48 6.33 -8.75 5.80
CA LEU A 48 6.06 -9.60 6.96
C LEU A 48 7.40 -10.09 7.54
N PRO A 49 8.00 -9.38 8.52
CA PRO A 49 9.36 -9.68 9.00
C PRO A 49 9.54 -11.10 9.53
N ASP A 50 8.53 -11.63 10.24
CA ASP A 50 8.60 -12.95 10.88
C ASP A 50 8.78 -14.11 9.90
N ILE A 51 8.25 -13.97 8.70
CA ILE A 51 8.29 -15.00 7.66
C ILE A 51 9.02 -14.54 6.39
N GLU A 52 9.56 -13.33 6.40
CA GLU A 52 10.31 -12.74 5.30
C GLU A 52 9.57 -12.80 3.96
N ALA A 53 8.26 -12.56 3.99
CA ALA A 53 7.38 -12.57 2.83
C ALA A 53 6.76 -11.17 2.61
N TYR A 54 6.15 -10.99 1.45
CA TYR A 54 5.44 -9.77 1.10
C TYR A 54 4.00 -10.10 0.70
N TYR A 55 3.08 -9.17 1.00
CA TYR A 55 1.71 -9.24 0.51
C TYR A 55 1.42 -8.00 -0.33
N ASN A 56 1.10 -8.18 -1.61
CA ASN A 56 0.65 -7.11 -2.49
C ASN A 56 -0.84 -6.87 -2.30
N VAL A 57 -1.21 -5.69 -1.83
CA VAL A 57 -2.61 -5.35 -1.51
C VAL A 57 -3.47 -5.24 -2.78
N PRO A 58 -3.08 -4.49 -3.82
CA PRO A 58 -3.88 -4.40 -5.04
C PRO A 58 -4.13 -5.74 -5.74
N GLN A 59 -3.13 -6.63 -5.75
CA GLN A 59 -3.21 -7.92 -6.42
C GLN A 59 -3.74 -9.05 -5.52
N GLN A 60 -3.81 -8.81 -4.20
CA GLN A 60 -4.17 -9.81 -3.19
C GLN A 60 -3.30 -11.07 -3.28
N ARG A 61 -1.98 -10.88 -3.39
CA ARG A 61 -1.01 -11.96 -3.59
C ARG A 61 0.14 -11.88 -2.63
N PHE A 62 0.56 -13.05 -2.14
CA PHE A 62 1.80 -13.22 -1.38
C PHE A 62 2.98 -13.44 -2.32
N TYR A 63 4.13 -12.87 -1.96
CA TYR A 63 5.41 -13.13 -2.58
C TYR A 63 6.35 -13.67 -1.50
N TYR A 64 6.87 -14.87 -1.73
CA TYR A 64 7.79 -15.55 -0.81
C TYR A 64 8.90 -16.25 -1.59
N TYR A 65 10.02 -16.50 -0.92
CA TYR A 65 11.19 -17.13 -1.54
C TYR A 65 11.12 -18.64 -1.37
N GLU A 66 11.23 -19.38 -2.46
CA GLU A 66 11.18 -20.82 -2.50
C GLU A 66 11.89 -21.36 -3.74
N GLY A 67 12.70 -22.41 -3.56
CA GLY A 67 13.42 -23.04 -4.66
C GLY A 67 14.35 -22.08 -5.41
N GLY A 68 15.01 -21.16 -4.71
CA GLY A 68 15.97 -20.21 -5.28
C GLY A 68 15.33 -19.02 -6.01
N ARG A 69 14.02 -18.81 -5.89
CA ARG A 69 13.30 -17.71 -6.58
C ARG A 69 12.14 -17.17 -5.78
N TRP A 70 11.71 -15.95 -6.11
CA TRP A 70 10.49 -15.35 -5.59
C TRP A 70 9.26 -15.91 -6.33
N ILE A 71 8.27 -16.37 -5.57
CA ILE A 71 7.03 -16.95 -6.07
C ILE A 71 5.85 -16.09 -5.60
N GLY A 72 4.96 -15.74 -6.54
CA GLY A 72 3.71 -15.03 -6.25
C GLY A 72 2.52 -15.99 -6.27
N ARG A 73 1.76 -16.08 -5.15
CA ARG A 73 0.56 -16.93 -5.00
C ARG A 73 -0.53 -16.21 -4.19
N SER A 74 -1.77 -16.66 -4.35
CA SER A 74 -2.90 -16.17 -3.54
C SER A 74 -2.85 -16.62 -2.07
N ARG A 75 -2.06 -17.65 -1.77
CA ARG A 75 -1.89 -18.20 -0.42
C ARG A 75 -0.43 -18.47 -0.13
N LEU A 76 -0.06 -18.40 1.14
CA LEU A 76 1.24 -18.86 1.63
C LEU A 76 1.33 -20.39 1.58
N PRO A 77 2.55 -20.95 1.45
CA PRO A 77 2.76 -22.39 1.55
C PRO A 77 2.42 -22.93 2.94
N SER A 78 2.16 -24.23 3.01
CA SER A 78 1.69 -24.89 4.24
C SER A 78 2.61 -24.75 5.45
N ARG A 79 3.92 -24.51 5.25
CA ARG A 79 4.87 -24.24 6.35
C ARG A 79 4.53 -22.98 7.15
N TYR A 80 3.70 -22.08 6.59
CA TYR A 80 3.24 -20.84 7.25
C TYR A 80 1.74 -20.89 7.63
N ARG A 81 1.12 -22.10 7.68
CA ARG A 81 -0.32 -22.24 7.98
C ARG A 81 -0.71 -21.65 9.34
N ASP A 82 0.21 -21.73 10.32
CA ASP A 82 -0.02 -21.26 11.68
C ASP A 82 0.49 -19.84 11.93
N PHE A 83 0.82 -19.10 10.84
CA PHE A 83 1.27 -17.72 10.94
C PHE A 83 0.13 -16.81 11.38
N ASP A 84 0.34 -16.10 12.49
CA ASP A 84 -0.65 -15.17 13.03
C ASP A 84 -0.55 -13.79 12.39
N PHE A 85 -1.37 -13.59 11.36
CA PHE A 85 -1.43 -12.31 10.64
C PHE A 85 -1.89 -11.14 11.51
N TYR A 86 -2.75 -11.39 12.50
CA TYR A 86 -3.30 -10.29 13.29
C TYR A 86 -2.31 -9.74 14.32
N ASN A 87 -1.54 -10.61 14.93
CA ASN A 87 -0.59 -10.22 15.97
C ASN A 87 0.82 -9.95 15.46
N SER A 88 1.22 -10.50 14.30
CA SER A 88 2.55 -10.23 13.74
C SER A 88 2.69 -8.78 13.25
N TYR A 89 3.92 -8.27 13.22
CA TYR A 89 4.20 -6.93 12.71
C TYR A 89 4.20 -6.91 11.18
N LYS A 90 3.63 -5.87 10.59
CA LYS A 90 3.62 -5.60 9.15
C LYS A 90 4.26 -4.25 8.88
N VAL A 91 5.20 -4.21 7.94
CA VAL A 91 5.82 -2.97 7.47
C VAL A 91 5.18 -2.57 6.15
N VAL A 92 4.67 -1.35 6.06
CA VAL A 92 4.14 -0.81 4.81
C VAL A 92 5.29 -0.43 3.88
N VAL A 93 5.26 -0.95 2.66
CA VAL A 93 6.25 -0.68 1.61
C VAL A 93 5.52 -0.31 0.33
N ASN A 94 5.69 0.91 -0.15
CA ASN A 94 5.05 1.41 -1.37
C ASN A 94 5.98 1.39 -2.59
N ASP A 95 7.11 0.71 -2.49
CA ASP A 95 8.07 0.54 -3.59
C ASP A 95 7.58 -0.50 -4.60
N ARG A 96 7.99 -0.34 -5.84
CA ARG A 96 7.69 -1.32 -6.89
C ARG A 96 8.50 -2.61 -6.69
N ASN A 97 7.83 -3.76 -6.59
CA ASN A 97 8.44 -5.08 -6.46
C ASN A 97 9.52 -5.16 -5.36
N PRO A 98 9.20 -4.83 -4.10
CA PRO A 98 10.20 -4.69 -3.03
C PRO A 98 10.97 -6.00 -2.76
N TYR A 99 10.37 -7.15 -3.04
CA TYR A 99 11.01 -8.47 -2.90
C TYR A 99 12.29 -8.63 -3.75
N ARG A 100 12.46 -7.83 -4.82
CA ARG A 100 13.69 -7.83 -5.61
C ARG A 100 14.89 -7.24 -4.85
N ASN A 101 14.62 -6.39 -3.88
CA ASN A 101 15.60 -5.78 -2.97
C ASN A 101 15.49 -6.35 -1.55
N HIS A 102 15.13 -7.63 -1.44
CA HIS A 102 14.77 -8.26 -0.18
C HIS A 102 15.81 -8.09 0.93
N VAL A 103 17.08 -8.23 0.61
CA VAL A 103 18.18 -8.09 1.60
C VAL A 103 18.10 -6.73 2.30
N THR A 104 17.86 -5.66 1.54
CA THR A 104 17.73 -4.30 2.09
C THR A 104 16.56 -4.18 3.06
N TYR A 105 15.39 -4.74 2.72
CA TYR A 105 14.21 -4.68 3.60
C TYR A 105 14.39 -5.57 4.83
N ARG A 106 14.88 -6.79 4.65
CA ARG A 106 15.17 -7.72 5.74
C ARG A 106 16.09 -7.07 6.79
N ASP A 107 17.21 -6.49 6.34
CA ASP A 107 18.20 -5.91 7.24
C ASP A 107 17.67 -4.63 7.90
N ARG A 108 16.97 -3.78 7.14
CA ARG A 108 16.36 -2.53 7.67
C ARG A 108 15.31 -2.80 8.73
N TYR A 109 14.52 -3.84 8.56
CA TYR A 109 13.36 -4.14 9.40
C TYR A 109 13.56 -5.36 10.30
N ALA A 110 14.80 -5.80 10.50
CA ALA A 110 15.13 -6.94 11.34
C ALA A 110 14.62 -6.78 12.79
N SER A 111 14.65 -5.57 13.32
CA SER A 111 14.19 -5.26 14.69
C SER A 111 12.68 -5.35 14.88
N TYR A 112 11.89 -5.44 13.80
CA TYR A 112 10.44 -5.60 13.88
C TYR A 112 10.00 -7.06 13.96
N LYS A 113 10.91 -7.99 13.74
CA LYS A 113 10.65 -9.43 13.89
C LYS A 113 10.26 -9.76 15.34
N GLY A 114 9.14 -10.47 15.50
CA GLY A 114 8.59 -10.83 16.81
C GLY A 114 7.88 -9.71 17.56
N ARG A 115 7.64 -8.54 16.94
CA ARG A 115 6.82 -7.48 17.55
C ARG A 115 5.33 -7.75 17.34
N HIS A 116 4.51 -7.33 18.35
CA HIS A 116 3.06 -7.57 18.40
C HIS A 116 2.27 -6.32 18.80
N ASP A 117 2.80 -5.14 18.50
CA ASP A 117 2.30 -3.84 19.01
C ASP A 117 1.55 -3.01 17.95
N GLN A 118 1.03 -3.65 16.89
CA GLN A 118 0.20 -2.98 15.90
C GLN A 118 -1.29 -3.27 16.12
N GLN A 119 -2.11 -2.23 15.95
CA GLN A 119 -3.55 -2.40 15.88
C GLN A 119 -3.95 -2.86 14.47
N ALA A 120 -4.72 -3.95 14.40
CA ALA A 120 -5.27 -4.43 13.14
C ALA A 120 -6.49 -3.60 12.70
N ILE A 121 -6.69 -3.49 11.38
CA ILE A 121 -7.86 -2.81 10.78
C ILE A 121 -9.17 -3.39 11.33
N ARG A 122 -9.28 -4.72 11.49
CA ARG A 122 -10.46 -5.38 12.06
C ARG A 122 -10.92 -4.78 13.39
N ASP A 123 -9.97 -4.38 14.21
CA ASP A 123 -10.21 -3.92 15.58
C ASP A 123 -10.32 -2.39 15.67
N SER A 124 -10.22 -1.70 14.54
CA SER A 124 -10.35 -0.24 14.46
C SER A 124 -11.82 0.19 14.52
N ARG A 125 -12.06 1.32 15.18
CA ARG A 125 -13.37 1.99 15.19
C ARG A 125 -13.43 3.22 14.28
N GLU A 126 -12.39 3.45 13.50
CA GLU A 126 -12.37 4.55 12.54
C GLU A 126 -13.27 4.22 11.35
N SER A 127 -14.21 5.10 11.04
CA SER A 127 -15.21 4.88 9.99
C SER A 127 -14.63 4.63 8.59
N ARG A 128 -13.44 5.16 8.29
CA ARG A 128 -12.78 4.92 7.00
C ARG A 128 -12.53 3.45 6.71
N TYR A 129 -12.31 2.62 7.74
CA TYR A 129 -12.11 1.18 7.58
C TYR A 129 -13.41 0.40 7.36
N PHE A 130 -14.56 1.01 7.69
CA PHE A 130 -15.88 0.39 7.45
C PHE A 130 -16.22 0.29 5.96
N ALA A 131 -15.50 1.01 5.09
CA ALA A 131 -15.59 0.86 3.64
C ALA A 131 -15.17 -0.55 3.19
N ASN A 132 -14.30 -1.24 3.94
CA ASN A 132 -13.94 -2.61 3.68
C ASN A 132 -15.14 -3.52 3.97
N LYS A 133 -15.61 -4.25 2.95
CA LYS A 133 -16.80 -5.13 3.04
C LYS A 133 -16.71 -6.22 4.10
N ASP A 134 -15.49 -6.63 4.44
CA ASP A 134 -15.23 -7.70 5.40
C ASP A 134 -15.10 -7.16 6.85
N HIS A 135 -15.12 -5.82 7.02
CA HIS A 135 -15.01 -5.21 8.35
C HIS A 135 -16.27 -5.48 9.18
N PRO A 136 -16.16 -5.83 10.49
CA PRO A 136 -17.32 -6.11 11.35
C PRO A 136 -18.37 -4.99 11.38
N GLU A 137 -17.94 -3.73 11.23
CA GLU A 137 -18.79 -2.54 11.25
C GLU A 137 -19.21 -2.06 9.85
N HIS A 138 -18.98 -2.85 8.79
CA HIS A 138 -19.29 -2.45 7.40
C HIS A 138 -20.75 -2.04 7.23
N SER A 139 -21.69 -2.70 7.89
CA SER A 139 -23.11 -2.36 7.84
C SER A 139 -23.44 -0.93 8.28
N ARG A 140 -22.55 -0.28 9.04
CA ARG A 140 -22.68 1.14 9.45
C ARG A 140 -22.22 2.10 8.38
N TRP A 141 -21.41 1.62 7.41
CA TRP A 141 -20.92 2.41 6.29
C TRP A 141 -21.97 2.57 5.19
N VAL A 142 -22.77 1.54 4.93
CA VAL A 142 -23.74 1.46 3.82
C VAL A 142 -25.14 2.00 4.20
N LYS A 143 -25.26 2.63 5.36
CA LYS A 143 -26.48 3.39 5.72
C LYS A 143 -26.33 4.83 5.28
#